data_d920e20895ab94cb3f20b9ad0dcda3ac
#
_entry.id   d920e20895ab94cb3f20b9ad0dcda3ac
#
_cell.length_a   1.000
_cell.length_b   1.000
_cell.length_c   1.000
_cell.angle_alpha   90.00
_cell.angle_beta   90.00
_cell.angle_gamma   90.00
#
_symmetry.space_group_name_H-M   'P 1'
#
loop_
_entity.id
_entity.type
_entity.pdbx_description
1 polymer ?
#
loop_
_entity_poly.entity_id
_entity_poly.type
_entity_poly.pdbx_seq_one_letter_code
_entity_poly.pdbx_strand_id
1 'polypeptide(L)'
;MQGWKGGDTHIEHDYEYQGGMGMFWGLVGQNHQMIKTYDAKHGSWLFSDMPYFGRWNPHRPDDECYWRICKNSVHQRDIFRNDPPDRFDKFGISIAKKRVKGDEIILCPSSNNMHILVGNMTQRDWILSTIETIQKITDRPIRVRHKPRKNGTSGPHVADIPFAEDIKNAYCVVASASMASVEAIINGVPVVTTSNHNPVTSLGISCIEAVDWYPDEAKNICNTLAYSQFTSKEMYSGFAYEMCGIR
;
A
#
# COMPACT_ATOMS: atom_id res chain seq x y z
N MET A 1 -11.75 -3.58 18.48
CA MET A 1 -11.36 -4.99 18.34
C MET A 1 -12.34 -5.97 18.99
N GLN A 2 -13.54 -5.55 19.38
CA GLN A 2 -14.60 -6.47 19.76
C GLN A 2 -15.15 -7.12 18.49
N GLY A 3 -15.06 -8.44 18.36
CA GLY A 3 -15.64 -9.16 17.22
C GLY A 3 -14.75 -10.22 16.58
N TRP A 4 -13.54 -10.36 17.04
CA TRP A 4 -12.67 -11.42 16.63
C TRP A 4 -13.07 -12.73 17.31
N LYS A 5 -13.64 -13.70 16.57
CA LYS A 5 -14.10 -14.98 17.10
C LYS A 5 -12.99 -16.04 17.10
N GLY A 6 -11.86 -15.79 17.69
CA GLY A 6 -10.74 -16.72 17.58
C GLY A 6 -9.84 -16.84 18.80
N GLY A 7 -10.25 -16.40 19.95
CA GLY A 7 -9.47 -16.48 21.18
C GLY A 7 -9.53 -15.21 22.02
N ASP A 8 -8.90 -15.23 23.15
CA ASP A 8 -8.79 -14.06 24.01
C ASP A 8 -7.96 -12.97 23.32
N THR A 9 -8.56 -11.81 23.15
CA THR A 9 -7.85 -10.62 22.64
C THR A 9 -7.44 -9.75 23.82
N HIS A 10 -6.14 -9.61 24.03
CA HIS A 10 -5.59 -8.60 24.91
C HIS A 10 -5.24 -7.36 24.10
N ILE A 11 -5.70 -6.19 24.56
CA ILE A 11 -5.20 -4.90 24.04
C ILE A 11 -4.04 -4.55 24.96
N GLU A 12 -2.84 -4.84 24.51
CA GLU A 12 -1.64 -4.43 25.22
C GLU A 12 -1.16 -3.09 24.71
N HIS A 13 -0.88 -2.20 25.64
CA HIS A 13 -0.19 -0.95 25.37
C HIS A 13 1.32 -1.09 25.59
N ASP A 14 1.75 -2.21 26.13
CA ASP A 14 3.16 -2.51 26.32
C ASP A 14 3.72 -3.12 25.03
N TYR A 15 4.64 -2.43 24.43
CA TYR A 15 5.28 -2.83 23.17
C TYR A 15 6.27 -3.98 23.39
N GLU A 16 5.82 -5.05 24.05
CA GLU A 16 6.59 -6.27 24.29
C GLU A 16 6.01 -7.43 23.50
N TYR A 17 6.90 -8.28 22.97
CA TYR A 17 6.48 -9.50 22.29
C TYR A 17 6.00 -10.54 23.30
N GLN A 18 4.70 -10.84 23.26
CA GLN A 18 4.04 -11.80 24.16
C GLN A 18 3.86 -13.19 23.54
N GLY A 19 4.35 -13.41 22.32
CA GLY A 19 4.04 -14.63 21.57
C GLY A 19 2.68 -14.51 20.86
N GLY A 20 2.24 -15.62 20.30
CA GLY A 20 0.96 -15.65 19.56
C GLY A 20 0.94 -14.82 18.29
N MET A 21 -0.23 -14.31 17.92
CA MET A 21 -0.44 -13.49 16.73
C MET A 21 -0.62 -12.01 17.13
N GLY A 22 0.28 -11.15 16.64
CA GLY A 22 0.15 -9.70 16.81
C GLY A 22 -0.90 -9.10 15.85
N MET A 23 -1.59 -8.04 16.27
CA MET A 23 -2.44 -7.25 15.39
C MET A 23 -2.08 -5.78 15.50
N PHE A 24 -1.72 -5.17 14.37
CA PHE A 24 -1.23 -3.80 14.31
C PHE A 24 -2.15 -2.93 13.46
N TRP A 25 -2.58 -1.81 14.03
CA TRP A 25 -3.37 -0.80 13.34
C TRP A 25 -2.48 0.32 12.83
N GLY A 26 -2.20 0.33 11.53
CA GLY A 26 -1.30 1.28 10.92
C GLY A 26 0.13 1.25 11.51
N LEU A 27 0.94 2.22 11.11
CA LEU A 27 2.29 2.41 11.64
C LEU A 27 2.35 3.57 12.65
N VAL A 28 1.33 3.68 13.49
CA VAL A 28 1.28 4.69 14.56
C VAL A 28 2.20 4.29 15.72
N GLY A 29 2.72 5.27 16.43
CA GLY A 29 3.60 5.03 17.57
C GLY A 29 4.78 4.12 17.21
N GLN A 30 4.99 3.06 18.00
CA GLN A 30 6.08 2.10 17.86
C GLN A 30 5.68 0.83 17.08
N ASN A 31 4.51 0.78 16.43
CA ASN A 31 4.04 -0.42 15.71
C ASN A 31 5.07 -0.96 14.71
N HIS A 32 5.82 -0.09 14.02
CA HIS A 32 6.87 -0.51 13.09
C HIS A 32 8.02 -1.27 13.79
N GLN A 33 8.35 -0.91 15.04
CA GLN A 33 9.38 -1.61 15.84
C GLN A 33 8.84 -2.96 16.33
N MET A 34 7.58 -3.00 16.78
CA MET A 34 6.94 -4.25 17.20
C MET A 34 6.81 -5.24 16.06
N ILE A 35 6.42 -4.80 14.87
CA ILE A 35 6.37 -5.68 13.69
C ILE A 35 7.76 -6.29 13.42
N LYS A 36 8.83 -5.49 13.48
CA LYS A 36 10.20 -6.01 13.35
C LYS A 36 10.56 -7.04 14.43
N THR A 37 10.08 -6.82 15.66
CA THR A 37 10.28 -7.79 16.76
C THR A 37 9.55 -9.11 16.46
N TYR A 38 8.31 -9.04 15.94
CA TYR A 38 7.58 -10.25 15.52
C TYR A 38 8.31 -10.99 14.40
N ASP A 39 8.79 -10.28 13.37
CA ASP A 39 9.57 -10.88 12.28
C ASP A 39 10.86 -11.54 12.81
N ALA A 40 11.60 -10.86 13.68
CA ALA A 40 12.83 -11.38 14.28
C ALA A 40 12.61 -12.61 15.17
N LYS A 41 11.42 -12.73 15.74
CA LYS A 41 11.00 -13.87 16.58
C LYS A 41 10.23 -14.96 15.81
N HIS A 42 10.15 -14.83 14.47
CA HIS A 42 9.32 -15.70 13.61
C HIS A 42 7.86 -15.77 14.04
N GLY A 43 7.36 -14.71 14.68
CA GLY A 43 5.96 -14.57 15.08
C GLY A 43 5.06 -14.21 13.91
N SER A 44 3.78 -14.55 14.02
CA SER A 44 2.78 -14.14 13.03
C SER A 44 2.13 -12.82 13.43
N TRP A 45 1.81 -12.00 12.44
CA TRP A 45 1.12 -10.73 12.69
C TRP A 45 0.14 -10.38 11.58
N LEU A 46 -0.86 -9.60 11.94
CA LEU A 46 -1.80 -8.96 11.03
C LEU A 46 -1.58 -7.46 11.03
N PHE A 47 -1.62 -6.90 9.85
CA PHE A 47 -1.58 -5.45 9.67
C PHE A 47 -2.93 -4.97 9.15
N SER A 48 -3.54 -4.03 9.87
CA SER A 48 -4.75 -3.37 9.45
C SER A 48 -4.50 -1.88 9.22
N ASP A 49 -4.99 -1.34 8.12
CA ASP A 49 -4.85 0.08 7.78
C ASP A 49 -5.98 0.49 6.81
N MET A 50 -5.95 1.74 6.36
CA MET A 50 -6.89 2.28 5.37
C MET A 50 -7.02 1.35 4.16
N PRO A 51 -8.22 1.16 3.62
CA PRO A 51 -8.48 0.24 2.52
C PRO A 51 -7.79 0.68 1.22
N TYR A 52 -7.69 -0.24 0.28
CA TYR A 52 -7.24 0.06 -1.08
C TYR A 52 -8.28 0.91 -1.81
N PHE A 53 -9.57 0.58 -1.65
CA PHE A 53 -10.71 1.23 -2.29
C PHE A 53 -11.78 1.58 -1.27
N GLY A 54 -12.60 2.59 -1.57
CA GLY A 54 -13.70 2.97 -0.71
C GLY A 54 -13.24 3.49 0.65
N ARG A 55 -12.36 4.49 0.67
CA ARG A 55 -11.87 5.10 1.90
C ARG A 55 -13.01 5.46 2.84
N TRP A 56 -12.72 5.42 4.13
CA TRP A 56 -13.66 5.79 5.19
C TRP A 56 -14.37 7.12 4.89
N ASN A 57 -15.67 7.10 5.05
CA ASN A 57 -16.54 8.26 4.87
C ASN A 57 -17.41 8.38 6.15
N PRO A 58 -17.43 9.53 6.83
CA PRO A 58 -18.22 9.72 8.06
C PRO A 58 -19.73 9.54 7.87
N HIS A 59 -20.21 9.57 6.62
CA HIS A 59 -21.62 9.35 6.27
C HIS A 59 -21.96 7.88 5.94
N ARG A 60 -20.97 6.98 5.99
CA ARG A 60 -21.18 5.55 5.77
C ARG A 60 -21.27 4.86 7.13
N PRO A 61 -22.19 3.90 7.33
CA PRO A 61 -22.21 3.09 8.55
C PRO A 61 -20.86 2.41 8.79
N ASP A 62 -20.42 2.32 10.03
CA ASP A 62 -19.11 1.79 10.40
C ASP A 62 -18.92 0.32 9.95
N ASP A 63 -20.01 -0.47 9.93
CA ASP A 63 -20.02 -1.85 9.49
C ASP A 63 -19.88 -2.03 7.97
N GLU A 64 -20.05 -0.95 7.21
CA GLU A 64 -19.81 -0.88 5.76
C GLU A 64 -18.44 -0.27 5.40
N CYS A 65 -17.68 0.23 6.37
CA CYS A 65 -16.35 0.75 6.15
C CYS A 65 -15.36 -0.39 5.96
N TYR A 66 -14.54 -0.26 4.91
CA TYR A 66 -13.50 -1.24 4.60
C TYR A 66 -12.19 -0.92 5.31
N TRP A 67 -11.47 -1.99 5.66
CA TRP A 67 -10.14 -1.97 6.23
C TRP A 67 -9.28 -2.98 5.51
N ARG A 68 -8.08 -2.60 5.10
CA ARG A 68 -7.09 -3.53 4.59
C ARG A 68 -6.60 -4.42 5.73
N ILE A 69 -6.54 -5.72 5.51
CA ILE A 69 -5.95 -6.68 6.45
C ILE A 69 -5.00 -7.59 5.69
N CYS A 70 -3.75 -7.63 6.13
CA CYS A 70 -2.70 -8.44 5.53
C CYS A 70 -1.97 -9.23 6.61
N LYS A 71 -1.63 -10.49 6.32
CA LYS A 71 -0.85 -11.35 7.21
C LYS A 71 0.63 -11.25 6.86
N ASN A 72 1.47 -10.97 7.87
CA ASN A 72 2.93 -10.87 7.76
C ASN A 72 3.38 -9.92 6.62
N SER A 73 2.59 -8.92 6.34
CA SER A 73 2.89 -7.89 5.33
C SER A 73 2.04 -6.64 5.56
N VAL A 74 2.54 -5.49 5.14
CA VAL A 74 1.79 -4.22 5.15
C VAL A 74 0.86 -4.06 3.96
N HIS A 75 1.06 -4.85 2.91
CA HIS A 75 0.20 -4.93 1.74
C HIS A 75 0.02 -6.38 1.29
N GLN A 76 -1.01 -6.64 0.47
CA GLN A 76 -1.15 -7.92 -0.23
C GLN A 76 0.06 -8.15 -1.13
N ARG A 77 0.69 -9.30 -0.99
CA ARG A 77 1.90 -9.68 -1.75
C ARG A 77 1.60 -10.60 -2.91
N ASP A 78 0.58 -11.45 -2.78
CA ASP A 78 0.11 -12.28 -3.89
C ASP A 78 -0.88 -11.50 -4.75
N ILE A 79 -0.35 -10.59 -5.56
CA ILE A 79 -1.11 -9.66 -6.39
C ILE A 79 -1.68 -10.32 -7.67
N PHE A 80 -1.28 -11.55 -7.99
CA PHE A 80 -1.74 -12.30 -9.15
C PHE A 80 -2.67 -13.47 -8.80
N ARG A 81 -3.38 -13.38 -7.68
CA ARG A 81 -4.27 -14.41 -7.16
C ARG A 81 -5.51 -14.67 -8.05
N ASN A 82 -5.79 -13.77 -9.01
CA ASN A 82 -6.93 -13.85 -9.94
C ASN A 82 -8.29 -13.93 -9.25
N ASP A 83 -8.50 -13.11 -8.24
CA ASP A 83 -9.78 -13.02 -7.56
C ASP A 83 -10.91 -12.51 -8.49
N PRO A 84 -12.17 -12.89 -8.25
CA PRO A 84 -13.31 -12.43 -9.05
C PRO A 84 -13.45 -10.88 -9.02
N PRO A 85 -14.08 -10.28 -10.06
CA PRO A 85 -14.20 -8.83 -10.16
C PRO A 85 -15.29 -8.22 -9.26
N ASP A 86 -16.17 -9.03 -8.72
CA ASP A 86 -17.41 -8.61 -8.04
C ASP A 86 -17.20 -7.65 -6.87
N ARG A 87 -16.09 -7.80 -6.13
CA ARG A 87 -15.76 -6.89 -5.02
C ARG A 87 -15.21 -5.55 -5.50
N PHE A 88 -14.36 -5.56 -6.53
CA PHE A 88 -13.82 -4.34 -7.10
C PHE A 88 -14.88 -3.53 -7.84
N ASP A 89 -15.74 -4.20 -8.60
CA ASP A 89 -16.80 -3.56 -9.40
C ASP A 89 -17.80 -2.76 -8.55
N LYS A 90 -18.01 -3.15 -7.28
CA LYS A 90 -18.84 -2.38 -6.32
C LYS A 90 -18.34 -0.95 -6.07
N PHE A 91 -17.07 -0.66 -6.30
CA PHE A 91 -16.52 0.68 -6.10
C PHE A 91 -16.75 1.61 -7.29
N GLY A 92 -17.22 1.11 -8.43
CA GLY A 92 -17.44 1.90 -9.64
C GLY A 92 -16.19 2.55 -10.22
N ILE A 93 -15.00 2.01 -9.91
CA ILE A 93 -13.70 2.54 -10.35
C ILE A 93 -13.40 2.00 -11.74
N SER A 94 -13.14 2.90 -12.69
CA SER A 94 -12.75 2.53 -14.04
C SER A 94 -11.23 2.51 -14.17
N ILE A 95 -10.68 1.43 -14.71
CA ILE A 95 -9.26 1.35 -15.10
C ILE A 95 -9.07 2.11 -16.42
N ALA A 96 -7.99 2.87 -16.54
CA ALA A 96 -7.66 3.57 -17.77
C ALA A 96 -7.59 2.59 -18.94
N LYS A 97 -8.05 3.02 -20.14
CA LYS A 97 -8.02 2.19 -21.35
C LYS A 97 -6.69 2.26 -22.09
N LYS A 98 -5.90 3.28 -21.80
CA LYS A 98 -4.62 3.55 -22.49
C LYS A 98 -3.58 3.98 -21.47
N ARG A 99 -2.33 3.56 -21.72
CA ARG A 99 -1.18 4.03 -20.96
C ARG A 99 -1.02 5.55 -21.08
N VAL A 100 -0.70 6.20 -19.98
CA VAL A 100 -0.15 7.55 -19.97
C VAL A 100 1.26 7.51 -20.55
N LYS A 101 1.53 8.36 -21.54
CA LYS A 101 2.83 8.50 -22.19
C LYS A 101 3.42 9.85 -21.82
N GLY A 102 4.05 9.93 -20.68
CA GLY A 102 4.77 11.12 -20.24
C GLY A 102 6.28 10.87 -20.20
N ASP A 103 7.02 11.87 -19.77
CA ASP A 103 8.49 11.84 -19.74
C ASP A 103 9.05 11.83 -18.31
N GLU A 104 8.25 12.26 -17.34
CA GLU A 104 8.68 12.47 -15.97
C GLU A 104 8.54 11.21 -15.11
N ILE A 105 9.57 10.91 -14.31
CA ILE A 105 9.51 9.89 -13.28
C ILE A 105 9.00 10.53 -11.99
N ILE A 106 7.90 9.99 -11.45
CA ILE A 106 7.32 10.47 -10.20
C ILE A 106 7.72 9.57 -9.04
N LEU A 107 8.56 10.08 -8.15
CA LEU A 107 9.00 9.36 -6.96
C LEU A 107 8.03 9.61 -5.81
N CYS A 108 7.32 8.57 -5.38
CA CYS A 108 6.28 8.62 -4.34
C CYS A 108 6.77 7.96 -3.03
N PRO A 109 7.39 8.72 -2.11
CA PRO A 109 7.86 8.16 -0.85
C PRO A 109 6.70 7.73 0.05
N SER A 110 6.87 6.62 0.74
CA SER A 110 6.02 6.19 1.85
C SER A 110 6.30 7.03 3.12
N SER A 111 5.59 6.79 4.22
CA SER A 111 5.93 7.41 5.50
C SER A 111 7.31 6.98 6.00
N ASN A 112 7.94 7.79 6.87
CA ASN A 112 9.24 7.44 7.44
C ASN A 112 9.20 6.07 8.15
N ASN A 113 8.18 5.82 8.98
CA ASN A 113 8.01 4.53 9.66
C ASN A 113 7.87 3.35 8.68
N MET A 114 7.23 3.57 7.54
CA MET A 114 7.14 2.56 6.48
C MET A 114 8.51 2.24 5.89
N HIS A 115 9.32 3.26 5.58
CA HIS A 115 10.68 3.05 5.06
C HIS A 115 11.58 2.37 6.08
N ILE A 116 11.49 2.74 7.37
CA ILE A 116 12.20 2.05 8.45
C ILE A 116 11.77 0.58 8.54
N LEU A 117 10.48 0.29 8.40
CA LEU A 117 9.97 -1.08 8.49
C LEU A 117 10.45 -1.95 7.31
N VAL A 118 10.20 -1.50 6.08
CA VAL A 118 10.39 -2.34 4.88
C VAL A 118 11.78 -2.24 4.24
N GLY A 119 12.55 -1.20 4.55
CA GLY A 119 13.84 -0.91 3.92
C GLY A 119 14.98 -0.63 4.89
N ASN A 120 14.75 -0.63 6.20
CA ASN A 120 15.75 -0.29 7.23
C ASN A 120 16.46 1.07 7.02
N MET A 121 15.77 2.02 6.39
CA MET A 121 16.31 3.36 6.09
C MET A 121 15.27 4.45 6.34
N THR A 122 15.72 5.69 6.48
CA THR A 122 14.79 6.82 6.60
C THR A 122 14.13 7.15 5.25
N GLN A 123 13.01 7.86 5.27
CA GLN A 123 12.38 8.37 4.05
C GLN A 123 13.35 9.22 3.22
N ARG A 124 14.16 10.06 3.89
CA ARG A 124 15.15 10.93 3.24
C ARG A 124 16.22 10.12 2.52
N ASP A 125 16.80 9.12 3.20
CA ASP A 125 17.85 8.29 2.63
C ASP A 125 17.30 7.48 1.44
N TRP A 126 16.06 6.99 1.55
CA TRP A 126 15.37 6.32 0.46
C TRP A 126 15.22 7.22 -0.77
N ILE A 127 14.78 8.48 -0.58
CA ILE A 127 14.65 9.44 -1.68
C ILE A 127 16.00 9.65 -2.37
N LEU A 128 17.04 9.95 -1.60
CA LEU A 128 18.37 10.27 -2.15
C LEU A 128 18.97 9.08 -2.90
N SER A 129 18.98 7.89 -2.28
CA SER A 129 19.53 6.68 -2.90
C SER A 129 18.74 6.23 -4.13
N THR A 130 17.42 6.42 -4.11
CA THR A 130 16.55 6.07 -5.25
C THR A 130 16.80 7.00 -6.44
N ILE A 131 16.91 8.32 -6.20
CA ILE A 131 17.25 9.29 -7.24
C ILE A 131 18.61 8.94 -7.85
N GLU A 132 19.64 8.74 -7.02
CA GLU A 132 20.97 8.36 -7.48
C GLU A 132 20.96 7.09 -8.34
N THR A 133 20.16 6.10 -7.95
CA THR A 133 20.03 4.85 -8.69
C THR A 133 19.35 5.06 -10.05
N ILE A 134 18.28 5.86 -10.10
CA ILE A 134 17.55 6.15 -11.34
C ILE A 134 18.43 6.94 -12.31
N GLN A 135 19.17 7.93 -11.82
CA GLN A 135 20.06 8.75 -12.65
C GLN A 135 21.22 7.96 -13.30
N LYS A 136 21.54 6.78 -12.82
CA LYS A 136 22.51 5.86 -13.48
C LYS A 136 21.89 5.10 -14.64
N ILE A 137 20.57 5.12 -14.78
CA ILE A 137 19.84 4.30 -15.77
C ILE A 137 19.24 5.20 -16.86
N THR A 138 18.75 6.40 -16.51
CA THR A 138 18.00 7.27 -17.39
C THR A 138 18.23 8.74 -17.07
N ASP A 139 18.15 9.59 -18.11
CA ASP A 139 18.21 11.06 -18.02
C ASP A 139 16.82 11.69 -17.83
N ARG A 140 15.77 10.90 -17.64
CA ARG A 140 14.41 11.44 -17.46
C ARG A 140 14.31 12.34 -16.23
N PRO A 141 13.55 13.44 -16.30
CA PRO A 141 13.28 14.27 -15.13
C PRO A 141 12.67 13.45 -13.99
N ILE A 142 13.15 13.68 -12.77
CA ILE A 142 12.65 13.04 -11.56
C ILE A 142 12.00 14.08 -10.67
N ARG A 143 10.75 13.86 -10.30
CA ARG A 143 10.05 14.71 -9.35
C ARG A 143 9.61 13.90 -8.13
N VAL A 144 9.93 14.41 -6.93
CA VAL A 144 9.48 13.81 -5.68
C VAL A 144 8.09 14.37 -5.32
N ARG A 145 7.13 13.46 -5.16
CA ARG A 145 5.76 13.80 -4.74
C ARG A 145 5.45 13.22 -3.37
N HIS A 146 5.47 14.08 -2.37
CA HIS A 146 5.06 13.72 -1.02
C HIS A 146 3.54 13.61 -0.89
N LYS A 147 3.07 12.77 0.05
CA LYS A 147 1.66 12.69 0.39
C LYS A 147 1.20 14.01 1.05
N PRO A 148 0.08 14.62 0.63
CA PRO A 148 -0.50 15.77 1.30
C PRO A 148 -0.76 15.49 2.78
N ARG A 149 -0.40 16.43 3.66
CA ARG A 149 -0.70 16.37 5.09
C ARG A 149 -1.85 17.31 5.41
N LYS A 150 -2.81 16.87 6.20
CA LYS A 150 -3.99 17.65 6.56
C LYS A 150 -3.70 18.93 7.37
N ASN A 151 -2.55 19.09 8.00
CA ASN A 151 -2.29 20.14 9.00
C ASN A 151 -1.11 21.04 8.68
N GLY A 152 -0.82 21.35 7.40
CA GLY A 152 0.14 22.42 7.04
C GLY A 152 1.54 22.36 7.69
N THR A 153 1.88 21.30 8.41
CA THR A 153 3.18 21.16 9.07
C THR A 153 4.23 20.77 8.05
N SER A 154 5.02 21.77 7.73
CA SER A 154 6.37 21.74 7.15
C SER A 154 6.83 20.44 6.53
N GLY A 155 6.71 20.37 5.24
CA GLY A 155 7.40 19.47 4.33
C GLY A 155 7.57 20.20 3.01
N PRO A 156 8.43 19.74 2.10
CA PRO A 156 8.55 20.36 0.80
C PRO A 156 7.19 20.39 0.12
N HIS A 157 6.94 21.40 -0.69
CA HIS A 157 5.69 21.71 -1.38
C HIS A 157 4.90 20.45 -1.74
N VAL A 158 3.76 20.29 -1.12
CA VAL A 158 2.78 19.29 -1.54
C VAL A 158 1.77 20.04 -2.38
N ALA A 159 1.75 19.75 -3.68
CA ALA A 159 0.75 20.32 -4.54
C ALA A 159 -0.65 19.89 -4.07
N ASP A 160 -1.57 20.83 -3.91
CA ASP A 160 -3.00 20.57 -3.67
C ASP A 160 -3.70 19.98 -4.90
N ILE A 161 -2.91 19.41 -5.82
CA ILE A 161 -3.40 18.79 -7.04
C ILE A 161 -3.75 17.34 -6.75
N PRO A 162 -4.95 16.86 -7.14
CA PRO A 162 -5.31 15.45 -7.06
C PRO A 162 -4.25 14.55 -7.71
N PHE A 163 -3.96 13.38 -7.14
CA PHE A 163 -2.89 12.51 -7.64
C PHE A 163 -3.08 12.14 -9.12
N ALA A 164 -4.29 11.79 -9.52
CA ALA A 164 -4.61 11.45 -10.90
C ALA A 164 -4.31 12.58 -11.91
N GLU A 165 -4.48 13.85 -11.49
CA GLU A 165 -4.12 15.01 -12.32
C GLU A 165 -2.61 15.20 -12.39
N ASP A 166 -1.95 15.02 -11.25
CA ASP A 166 -0.52 15.29 -11.10
C ASP A 166 0.36 14.27 -11.85
N ILE A 167 -0.14 13.06 -12.09
CA ILE A 167 0.59 12.02 -12.82
C ILE A 167 0.32 11.97 -14.33
N LYS A 168 -0.43 12.94 -14.88
CA LYS A 168 -0.78 12.94 -16.32
C LYS A 168 0.42 13.02 -17.28
N ASN A 169 1.54 13.54 -16.81
CA ASN A 169 2.80 13.57 -17.57
C ASN A 169 3.82 12.54 -17.07
N ALA A 170 3.38 11.55 -16.31
CA ALA A 170 4.28 10.53 -15.77
C ALA A 170 4.72 9.53 -16.85
N TYR A 171 6.01 9.25 -16.90
CA TYR A 171 6.54 8.08 -17.58
C TYR A 171 6.27 6.81 -16.75
N CYS A 172 6.58 6.90 -15.47
CA CYS A 172 6.23 5.87 -14.48
C CYS A 172 6.19 6.47 -13.05
N VAL A 173 5.60 5.73 -12.14
CA VAL A 173 5.68 5.99 -10.70
C VAL A 173 6.70 5.03 -10.06
N VAL A 174 7.59 5.58 -9.25
CA VAL A 174 8.52 4.81 -8.41
C VAL A 174 8.08 4.90 -6.96
N ALA A 175 7.83 3.75 -6.33
CA ALA A 175 7.39 3.69 -4.95
C ALA A 175 7.92 2.46 -4.24
N SER A 176 8.04 2.50 -2.91
CA SER A 176 8.29 1.30 -2.10
C SER A 176 6.97 0.61 -1.74
N ALA A 177 6.42 0.86 -0.56
CA ALA A 177 5.15 0.31 -0.08
C ALA A 177 4.10 1.44 0.01
N SER A 178 3.69 2.01 -1.13
CA SER A 178 2.80 3.17 -1.19
C SER A 178 1.51 2.89 -1.94
N MET A 179 0.40 3.40 -1.40
CA MET A 179 -0.91 3.39 -2.07
C MET A 179 -0.92 4.21 -3.39
N ALA A 180 0.04 5.11 -3.59
CA ALA A 180 0.22 5.81 -4.85
C ALA A 180 0.41 4.84 -6.04
N SER A 181 0.97 3.65 -5.81
CA SER A 181 1.09 2.59 -6.81
C SER A 181 -0.27 2.10 -7.31
N VAL A 182 -1.25 1.93 -6.43
CA VAL A 182 -2.61 1.50 -6.78
C VAL A 182 -3.31 2.59 -7.61
N GLU A 183 -3.20 3.84 -7.17
CA GLU A 183 -3.78 4.97 -7.92
C GLU A 183 -3.10 5.15 -9.28
N ALA A 184 -1.78 4.90 -9.39
CA ALA A 184 -1.05 4.99 -10.66
C ALA A 184 -1.55 3.98 -11.68
N ILE A 185 -1.64 2.69 -11.32
CA ILE A 185 -2.10 1.65 -12.27
C ILE A 185 -3.55 1.85 -12.70
N ILE A 186 -4.42 2.36 -11.84
CA ILE A 186 -5.80 2.71 -12.18
C ILE A 186 -5.82 3.80 -13.27
N ASN A 187 -4.90 4.74 -13.20
CA ASN A 187 -4.82 5.87 -14.12
C ASN A 187 -3.92 5.62 -15.37
N GLY A 188 -3.48 4.39 -15.62
CA GLY A 188 -2.71 4.04 -16.80
C GLY A 188 -1.22 4.38 -16.73
N VAL A 189 -0.69 4.54 -15.51
CA VAL A 189 0.72 4.83 -15.28
C VAL A 189 1.42 3.58 -14.74
N PRO A 190 2.46 3.06 -15.40
CA PRO A 190 3.21 1.91 -14.89
C PRO A 190 3.96 2.24 -13.62
N VAL A 191 4.25 1.20 -12.84
CA VAL A 191 4.91 1.32 -11.54
C VAL A 191 6.15 0.43 -11.47
N VAL A 192 7.24 0.96 -10.93
CA VAL A 192 8.39 0.18 -10.47
C VAL A 192 8.60 0.38 -8.98
N THR A 193 9.25 -0.56 -8.33
CA THR A 193 9.38 -0.57 -6.87
C THR A 193 10.82 -0.74 -6.40
N THR A 194 11.06 -0.30 -5.17
CA THR A 194 12.27 -0.58 -4.38
C THR A 194 12.03 -1.63 -3.29
N SER A 195 10.82 -2.19 -3.19
CA SER A 195 10.42 -3.07 -2.09
C SER A 195 9.48 -4.17 -2.55
N ASN A 196 9.66 -5.36 -2.02
CA ASN A 196 8.73 -6.48 -2.20
C ASN A 196 7.40 -6.32 -1.43
N HIS A 197 7.21 -5.21 -0.74
CA HIS A 197 5.96 -4.82 -0.09
C HIS A 197 5.11 -3.87 -0.95
N ASN A 198 5.45 -3.68 -2.22
CA ASN A 198 4.62 -2.87 -3.12
C ASN A 198 3.30 -3.61 -3.42
N PRO A 199 2.15 -2.92 -3.38
CA PRO A 199 0.84 -3.58 -3.56
C PRO A 199 0.50 -3.95 -5.00
N VAL A 200 1.28 -3.52 -6.01
CA VAL A 200 0.90 -3.69 -7.42
C VAL A 200 1.99 -4.25 -8.32
N THR A 201 3.23 -4.27 -7.88
CA THR A 201 4.34 -4.73 -8.73
C THR A 201 5.52 -5.24 -7.91
N SER A 202 6.27 -6.16 -8.50
CA SER A 202 7.61 -6.59 -8.07
C SER A 202 8.72 -6.10 -9.01
N LEU A 203 8.37 -5.35 -10.09
CA LEU A 203 9.36 -4.83 -11.04
C LEU A 203 10.25 -3.79 -10.38
N GLY A 204 11.53 -4.08 -10.27
CA GLY A 204 12.53 -3.20 -9.67
C GLY A 204 12.91 -2.01 -10.56
N ILE A 205 13.69 -1.07 -10.02
CA ILE A 205 14.16 0.14 -10.73
C ILE A 205 14.97 -0.21 -11.98
N SER A 206 15.65 -1.32 -12.02
CA SER A 206 16.39 -1.79 -13.20
C SER A 206 15.52 -1.98 -14.45
N CYS A 207 14.20 -2.13 -14.25
CA CYS A 207 13.23 -2.28 -15.34
C CYS A 207 12.65 -0.94 -15.81
N ILE A 208 13.12 0.20 -15.30
CA ILE A 208 12.46 1.50 -15.49
C ILE A 208 12.27 1.89 -16.96
N GLU A 209 13.24 1.60 -17.83
CA GLU A 209 13.13 1.90 -19.28
C GLU A 209 12.28 0.86 -20.05
N ALA A 210 12.06 -0.32 -19.47
CA ALA A 210 11.26 -1.39 -20.07
C ALA A 210 9.86 -1.52 -19.47
N VAL A 211 9.53 -0.69 -18.48
CA VAL A 211 8.24 -0.81 -17.80
C VAL A 211 7.10 -0.43 -18.74
N ASP A 212 6.05 -1.23 -18.71
CA ASP A 212 4.82 -0.95 -19.44
C ASP A 212 3.60 -1.16 -18.55
N TRP A 213 2.43 -0.84 -19.06
CA TRP A 213 1.18 -0.90 -18.33
C TRP A 213 0.12 -1.63 -19.16
N TYR A 214 -0.57 -2.57 -18.53
CA TYR A 214 -1.56 -3.43 -19.16
C TYR A 214 -2.89 -3.33 -18.40
N PRO A 215 -4.01 -2.93 -19.07
CA PRO A 215 -5.28 -2.70 -18.40
C PRO A 215 -5.87 -3.95 -17.75
N ASP A 216 -5.73 -5.12 -18.37
CA ASP A 216 -6.26 -6.37 -17.82
C ASP A 216 -5.47 -6.82 -16.58
N GLU A 217 -4.15 -6.67 -16.60
CA GLU A 217 -3.29 -6.92 -15.43
C GLU A 217 -3.64 -5.96 -14.29
N ALA A 218 -3.76 -4.66 -14.57
CA ALA A 218 -4.18 -3.65 -13.59
C ALA A 218 -5.55 -3.98 -12.99
N LYS A 219 -6.51 -4.45 -13.80
CA LYS A 219 -7.83 -4.90 -13.34
C LYS A 219 -7.72 -6.11 -12.41
N ASN A 220 -6.92 -7.12 -12.79
CA ASN A 220 -6.73 -8.32 -11.99
C ASN A 220 -6.06 -8.01 -10.63
N ILE A 221 -5.06 -7.13 -10.62
CA ILE A 221 -4.45 -6.64 -9.38
C ILE A 221 -5.50 -5.95 -8.50
N CYS A 222 -6.31 -5.05 -9.06
CA CYS A 222 -7.38 -4.37 -8.32
C CYS A 222 -8.41 -5.35 -7.76
N ASN A 223 -8.77 -6.41 -8.49
CA ASN A 223 -9.65 -7.46 -7.98
C ASN A 223 -9.04 -8.13 -6.74
N THR A 224 -7.77 -8.52 -6.81
CA THR A 224 -7.05 -9.13 -5.69
C THR A 224 -6.96 -8.21 -4.47
N LEU A 225 -6.69 -6.92 -4.69
CA LEU A 225 -6.65 -5.94 -3.62
C LEU A 225 -8.02 -5.73 -2.96
N ALA A 226 -9.12 -5.78 -3.75
CA ALA A 226 -10.47 -5.70 -3.22
C ALA A 226 -10.84 -6.91 -2.33
N TYR A 227 -10.25 -8.07 -2.58
CA TYR A 227 -10.35 -9.26 -1.72
C TYR A 227 -9.35 -9.27 -0.54
N SER A 228 -8.55 -8.22 -0.39
CA SER A 228 -7.61 -8.03 0.71
C SER A 228 -8.00 -6.89 1.64
N GLN A 229 -9.26 -6.44 1.53
CA GLN A 229 -9.89 -5.48 2.42
C GLN A 229 -11.29 -5.97 2.81
N PHE A 230 -11.67 -5.69 4.06
CA PHE A 230 -12.86 -6.28 4.67
C PHE A 230 -13.63 -5.22 5.43
N THR A 231 -14.95 -5.34 5.43
CA THR A 231 -15.83 -4.56 6.30
C THR A 231 -15.75 -5.09 7.73
N SER A 232 -16.16 -4.26 8.70
CA SER A 232 -16.25 -4.73 10.10
C SER A 232 -17.17 -5.94 10.21
N LYS A 233 -18.26 -6.00 9.43
CA LYS A 233 -19.18 -7.14 9.39
C LYS A 233 -18.48 -8.42 8.91
N GLU A 234 -17.65 -8.35 7.88
CA GLU A 234 -16.88 -9.48 7.37
C GLU A 234 -15.79 -9.93 8.37
N MET A 235 -15.21 -9.00 9.13
CA MET A 235 -14.31 -9.33 10.23
C MET A 235 -15.05 -10.06 11.36
N TYR A 236 -16.23 -9.60 11.75
CA TYR A 236 -17.06 -10.24 12.78
C TYR A 236 -17.52 -11.66 12.40
N SER A 237 -17.81 -11.90 11.10
CA SER A 237 -18.24 -13.21 10.61
C SER A 237 -17.11 -14.25 10.56
N GLY A 238 -15.85 -13.84 10.68
CA GLY A 238 -14.67 -14.69 10.50
C GLY A 238 -14.17 -14.76 9.05
N PHE A 239 -14.90 -14.20 8.07
CA PHE A 239 -14.52 -14.25 6.66
C PHE A 239 -13.12 -13.65 6.40
N ALA A 240 -12.80 -12.54 7.05
CA ALA A 240 -11.47 -11.93 6.93
C ALA A 240 -10.34 -12.86 7.40
N TYR A 241 -10.59 -13.71 8.38
CA TYR A 241 -9.65 -14.73 8.88
C TYR A 241 -9.36 -15.80 7.84
N GLU A 242 -10.42 -16.37 7.28
CA GLU A 242 -10.31 -17.40 6.26
C GLU A 242 -9.50 -16.90 5.07
N MET A 243 -9.80 -15.67 4.61
CA MET A 243 -9.09 -15.03 3.50
C MET A 243 -7.61 -14.72 3.81
N CYS A 244 -7.27 -14.48 5.07
CA CYS A 244 -5.88 -14.30 5.53
C CYS A 244 -5.17 -15.64 5.81
N GLY A 245 -5.83 -16.78 5.59
CA GLY A 245 -5.25 -18.11 5.87
C GLY A 245 -4.99 -18.34 7.35
N ILE A 246 -5.89 -17.84 8.21
CA ILE A 246 -5.85 -18.04 9.64
C ILE A 246 -6.97 -19.04 9.99
N ARG A 247 -6.58 -20.17 10.50
CA ARG A 247 -7.51 -21.23 10.97
C ARG A 247 -7.52 -21.30 12.48
#